data_37c3919c71376696074ec721ad25aa28
#
_entry.id   37c3919c71376696074ec721ad25aa28
#
_cell.length_a   1.000
_cell.length_b   1.000
_cell.length_c   1.000
_cell.angle_alpha   90.00
_cell.angle_beta   90.00
_cell.angle_gamma   90.00
#
_symmetry.space_group_name_H-M   'P 1'
#
loop_
_entity.id
_entity.type
_entity.pdbx_description
1 polymer ?
#
loop_
_entity_poly.entity_id
_entity_poly.type
_entity_poly.pdbx_seq_one_letter_code
_entity_poly.pdbx_strand_id
1 'polypeptide(L)'
;HIDVVAGAKLEELKAIMQRRLAEVAAGDRSEVPEYDIYPKELTAPYRDYRFQIGEDMYARLGIPRDDKAARMKWFARNYQSFGAPMALFCSIDRRMGPPQWSDMGMFLQSVMLLLREEGLDSCAQECWSLYPKTIGDFIGIPSERMLFTGMAIGHRNPEHPLNALRSQRAPVDTFTRFHGVS
;
A
#
# COMPACT_ATOMS: atom_id res chain seq x y z
N HIS A 1 6.49 -5.81 -14.02
CA HIS A 1 5.33 -5.59 -14.89
C HIS A 1 4.34 -4.66 -14.20
N ILE A 2 3.67 -3.81 -15.01
CA ILE A 2 2.78 -2.77 -14.50
C ILE A 2 1.46 -2.87 -15.24
N ASP A 3 0.36 -2.86 -14.48
CA ASP A 3 -1.01 -2.77 -14.97
C ASP A 3 -1.65 -1.49 -14.41
N VAL A 4 -2.24 -0.68 -15.27
CA VAL A 4 -2.93 0.55 -14.89
C VAL A 4 -4.42 0.35 -15.10
N VAL A 5 -5.20 0.61 -14.06
CA VAL A 5 -6.65 0.44 -14.04
C VAL A 5 -7.31 1.79 -13.73
N ALA A 6 -8.25 2.22 -14.60
CA ALA A 6 -8.95 3.48 -14.45
C ALA A 6 -10.40 3.39 -14.98
N GLY A 7 -11.18 4.45 -14.76
CA GLY A 7 -12.54 4.57 -15.28
C GLY A 7 -13.46 3.41 -14.85
N ALA A 8 -14.31 2.95 -15.76
CA ALA A 8 -15.27 1.88 -15.47
C ALA A 8 -14.61 0.59 -14.95
N LYS A 9 -13.39 0.29 -15.42
CA LYS A 9 -12.65 -0.89 -14.99
C LYS A 9 -12.21 -0.79 -13.52
N LEU A 10 -11.86 0.40 -13.05
CA LEU A 10 -11.54 0.61 -11.63
C LEU A 10 -12.80 0.50 -10.76
N GLU A 11 -13.94 0.99 -11.22
CA GLU A 11 -15.20 0.86 -10.49
C GLU A 11 -15.65 -0.61 -10.39
N GLU A 12 -15.44 -1.40 -11.45
CA GLU A 12 -15.64 -2.85 -11.43
C GLU A 12 -14.78 -3.52 -10.37
N LEU A 13 -13.48 -3.19 -10.32
CA LEU A 13 -12.55 -3.70 -9.30
C LEU A 13 -12.99 -3.33 -7.87
N LYS A 14 -13.38 -2.08 -7.65
CA LYS A 14 -13.87 -1.62 -6.35
C LYS A 14 -15.11 -2.41 -5.90
N ALA A 15 -16.03 -2.72 -6.83
CA ALA A 15 -17.20 -3.53 -6.53
C ALA A 15 -16.82 -5.00 -6.22
N ILE A 16 -15.86 -5.58 -6.93
CA ILE A 16 -15.32 -6.91 -6.64
C ILE A 16 -14.72 -6.93 -5.24
N MET A 17 -13.87 -5.96 -4.90
CA MET A 17 -13.23 -5.89 -3.59
C MET A 17 -14.23 -5.67 -2.45
N GLN A 18 -15.31 -4.92 -2.68
CA GLN A 18 -16.36 -4.76 -1.68
C GLN A 18 -17.02 -6.11 -1.33
N ARG A 19 -17.32 -6.94 -2.34
CA ARG A 19 -17.84 -8.30 -2.13
C ARG A 19 -16.80 -9.17 -1.44
N ARG A 20 -15.55 -9.15 -1.90
CA ARG A 20 -14.47 -9.94 -1.32
C ARG A 20 -14.26 -9.64 0.17
N LEU A 21 -14.28 -8.38 0.56
CA LEU A 21 -14.16 -7.96 1.96
C LEU A 21 -15.36 -8.45 2.82
N ALA A 22 -16.56 -8.49 2.26
CA ALA A 22 -17.73 -9.04 2.95
C ALA A 22 -17.60 -10.56 3.16
N GLU A 23 -17.10 -11.30 2.17
CA GLU A 23 -16.82 -12.74 2.28
C GLU A 23 -15.77 -13.02 3.36
N VAL A 24 -14.69 -12.25 3.41
CA VAL A 24 -13.66 -12.36 4.44
C VAL A 24 -14.23 -12.04 5.83
N ALA A 25 -15.09 -11.04 5.93
CA ALA A 25 -15.78 -10.72 7.19
C ALA A 25 -16.73 -11.85 7.65
N ALA A 26 -17.31 -12.58 6.69
CA ALA A 26 -18.13 -13.78 6.94
C ALA A 26 -17.31 -15.04 7.25
N GLY A 27 -15.98 -14.95 7.24
CA GLY A 27 -15.08 -16.04 7.62
C GLY A 27 -14.35 -16.75 6.47
N ASP A 28 -14.46 -16.28 5.22
CA ASP A 28 -13.69 -16.85 4.13
C ASP A 28 -12.18 -16.61 4.34
N ARG A 29 -11.39 -17.66 4.11
CA ARG A 29 -9.92 -17.67 4.21
C ARG A 29 -9.29 -18.37 3.01
N SER A 30 -9.98 -18.39 1.88
CA SER A 30 -9.54 -19.10 0.66
C SER A 30 -8.37 -18.41 -0.03
N GLU A 31 -8.06 -17.18 0.32
CA GLU A 31 -7.01 -16.37 -0.30
C GLU A 31 -6.01 -15.91 0.75
N VAL A 32 -4.73 -16.05 0.44
CA VAL A 32 -3.61 -15.69 1.32
C VAL A 32 -2.57 -14.91 0.51
N PRO A 33 -1.83 -13.99 1.15
CA PRO A 33 -0.73 -13.29 0.50
C PRO A 33 0.36 -14.26 0.05
N GLU A 34 1.04 -13.93 -1.05
CA GLU A 34 2.10 -14.75 -1.64
C GLU A 34 3.48 -14.47 -1.04
N TYR A 35 3.60 -13.42 -0.24
CA TYR A 35 4.80 -13.07 0.50
C TYR A 35 4.43 -12.37 1.82
N ASP A 36 5.34 -12.40 2.79
CA ASP A 36 5.16 -11.69 4.06
C ASP A 36 5.41 -10.18 3.87
N ILE A 37 4.36 -9.35 3.99
CA ILE A 37 4.47 -7.88 3.92
C ILE A 37 5.35 -7.35 5.06
N TYR A 38 5.29 -7.98 6.23
CA TYR A 38 6.15 -7.70 7.38
C TYR A 38 6.81 -8.99 7.84
N PRO A 39 8.03 -8.92 8.42
CA PRO A 39 8.61 -10.07 9.09
C PRO A 39 7.66 -10.63 10.14
N LYS A 40 7.65 -11.95 10.33
CA LYS A 40 6.82 -12.62 11.34
C LYS A 40 7.06 -12.06 12.74
N GLU A 41 8.30 -11.70 13.04
CA GLU A 41 8.71 -11.04 14.27
C GLU A 41 9.27 -9.65 13.97
N LEU A 42 8.40 -8.66 13.93
CA LEU A 42 8.83 -7.28 13.78
C LEU A 42 9.28 -6.73 15.13
N THR A 43 10.57 -6.43 15.23
CA THR A 43 11.22 -5.93 16.46
C THR A 43 11.39 -4.40 16.44
N ALA A 44 11.77 -3.83 17.60
CA ALA A 44 12.21 -2.44 17.69
C ALA A 44 13.48 -2.22 16.83
N PRO A 45 13.67 -1.02 16.24
CA PRO A 45 12.77 0.13 16.31
C PRO A 45 11.62 0.09 15.30
N TYR A 46 11.60 -0.85 14.35
CA TYR A 46 10.65 -0.88 13.23
C TYR A 46 9.20 -1.11 13.68
N ARG A 47 9.00 -1.98 14.68
CA ARG A 47 7.70 -2.18 15.33
C ARG A 47 7.17 -0.88 15.91
N ASP A 48 8.03 -0.12 16.57
CA ASP A 48 7.66 1.10 17.27
C ASP A 48 7.34 2.23 16.27
N TYR A 49 8.08 2.32 15.18
CA TYR A 49 7.78 3.25 14.07
C TYR A 49 6.44 2.94 13.41
N ARG A 50 6.18 1.66 13.12
CA ARG A 50 4.90 1.23 12.56
C ARG A 50 3.73 1.52 13.50
N PHE A 51 3.92 1.29 14.79
CA PHE A 51 2.93 1.59 15.81
C PHE A 51 2.64 3.09 15.86
N GLN A 52 3.68 3.92 15.96
CA GLN A 52 3.54 5.37 16.11
C GLN A 52 2.82 6.00 14.91
N ILE A 53 3.24 5.67 13.69
CA ILE A 53 2.57 6.23 12.49
C ILE A 53 1.11 5.81 12.40
N GLY A 54 0.77 4.59 12.85
CA GLY A 54 -0.61 4.13 12.92
C GLY A 54 -1.44 4.93 13.92
N GLU A 55 -0.93 5.17 15.12
CA GLU A 55 -1.62 5.96 16.15
C GLU A 55 -1.79 7.42 15.70
N ASP A 56 -0.75 8.03 15.12
CA ASP A 56 -0.81 9.41 14.59
C ASP A 56 -1.88 9.54 13.49
N MET A 57 -1.99 8.53 12.62
CA MET A 57 -3.00 8.49 11.57
C MET A 57 -4.42 8.40 12.15
N TYR A 58 -4.66 7.46 13.05
CA TYR A 58 -5.99 7.27 13.63
C TYR A 58 -6.40 8.42 14.53
N ALA A 59 -5.47 9.03 15.26
CA ALA A 59 -5.74 10.23 16.06
C ALA A 59 -6.24 11.39 15.18
N ARG A 60 -5.62 11.62 14.01
CA ARG A 60 -6.07 12.66 13.06
C ARG A 60 -7.44 12.36 12.45
N LEU A 61 -7.83 11.11 12.38
CA LEU A 61 -9.15 10.67 11.92
C LEU A 61 -10.21 10.73 13.02
N GLY A 62 -9.82 10.99 14.26
CA GLY A 62 -10.71 10.91 15.43
C GLY A 62 -11.20 9.49 15.71
N ILE A 63 -10.41 8.46 15.30
CA ILE A 63 -10.77 7.05 15.51
C ILE A 63 -10.02 6.51 16.72
N PRO A 64 -10.70 6.21 17.83
CA PRO A 64 -10.09 5.67 19.03
C PRO A 64 -9.42 4.31 18.80
N ARG A 65 -8.47 3.96 19.69
CA ARG A 65 -7.71 2.71 19.57
C ARG A 65 -8.58 1.47 19.75
N ASP A 66 -9.56 1.54 20.60
CA ASP A 66 -10.50 0.46 20.94
C ASP A 66 -11.63 0.31 19.91
N ASP A 67 -11.88 1.33 19.07
CA ASP A 67 -12.84 1.24 17.97
C ASP A 67 -12.27 0.47 16.77
N LYS A 68 -12.19 -0.85 16.95
CA LYS A 68 -11.68 -1.75 15.90
C LYS A 68 -12.53 -1.73 14.63
N ALA A 69 -13.85 -1.51 14.79
CA ALA A 69 -14.76 -1.48 13.65
C ALA A 69 -14.51 -0.26 12.76
N ALA A 70 -14.37 0.93 13.35
CA ALA A 70 -14.02 2.13 12.61
C ALA A 70 -12.63 2.03 11.97
N ARG A 71 -11.64 1.46 12.67
CA ARG A 71 -10.29 1.20 12.11
C ARG A 71 -10.35 0.26 10.91
N MET A 72 -11.13 -0.81 10.99
CA MET A 72 -11.33 -1.75 9.88
C MET A 72 -12.05 -1.10 8.69
N LYS A 73 -13.09 -0.31 8.95
CA LYS A 73 -13.80 0.46 7.92
C LYS A 73 -12.87 1.46 7.21
N TRP A 74 -12.00 2.12 7.98
CA TRP A 74 -10.99 3.01 7.40
C TRP A 74 -9.99 2.23 6.54
N PHE A 75 -9.46 1.11 7.05
CA PHE A 75 -8.52 0.27 6.29
C PHE A 75 -9.12 -0.22 4.96
N ALA A 76 -10.40 -0.57 4.94
CA ALA A 76 -11.10 -1.01 3.74
C ALA A 76 -11.14 0.06 2.62
N ARG A 77 -10.92 1.34 2.94
CA ARG A 77 -10.80 2.40 1.93
C ARG A 77 -9.60 2.26 1.01
N ASN A 78 -8.58 1.51 1.42
CA ASN A 78 -7.48 1.13 0.53
C ASN A 78 -8.02 0.49 -0.76
N TYR A 79 -8.98 -0.43 -0.64
CA TYR A 79 -9.58 -1.16 -1.76
C TYR A 79 -10.61 -0.34 -2.55
N GLN A 80 -10.81 0.90 -2.16
CA GLN A 80 -11.52 1.94 -2.91
C GLN A 80 -10.52 2.98 -3.46
N SER A 81 -9.21 2.67 -3.46
CA SER A 81 -8.12 3.57 -3.86
C SER A 81 -8.22 4.96 -3.20
N PHE A 82 -8.81 5.04 -2.00
CA PHE A 82 -9.15 6.30 -1.29
C PHE A 82 -9.95 7.30 -2.14
N GLY A 83 -10.67 6.83 -3.17
CA GLY A 83 -11.42 7.67 -4.11
C GLY A 83 -10.60 8.18 -5.30
N ALA A 84 -9.35 7.78 -5.44
CA ALA A 84 -8.54 8.11 -6.60
C ALA A 84 -9.14 7.51 -7.89
N PRO A 85 -9.01 8.22 -9.04
CA PRO A 85 -9.56 7.79 -10.31
C PRO A 85 -8.73 6.72 -11.03
N MET A 86 -7.53 6.42 -10.54
CA MET A 86 -6.59 5.48 -11.15
C MET A 86 -5.89 4.65 -10.07
N ALA A 87 -5.66 3.39 -10.38
CA ALA A 87 -4.81 2.49 -9.62
C ALA A 87 -3.76 1.86 -10.54
N LEU A 88 -2.54 1.72 -10.03
CA LEU A 88 -1.45 1.01 -10.67
C LEU A 88 -1.20 -0.27 -9.84
N PHE A 89 -1.04 -1.40 -10.52
CA PHE A 89 -0.65 -2.67 -9.90
C PHE A 89 0.69 -3.10 -10.45
N CYS A 90 1.53 -3.59 -9.55
CA CYS A 90 2.88 -4.01 -9.86
C CYS A 90 3.03 -5.51 -9.58
N SER A 91 3.42 -6.28 -10.58
CA SER A 91 3.70 -7.71 -10.44
C SER A 91 5.15 -8.03 -10.79
N ILE A 92 5.72 -9.02 -10.11
CA ILE A 92 7.10 -9.45 -10.26
C ILE A 92 7.16 -10.94 -10.57
N ASP A 93 8.16 -11.39 -11.34
CA ASP A 93 8.41 -12.81 -11.56
C ASP A 93 8.76 -13.48 -10.23
N ARG A 94 8.14 -14.64 -9.95
CA ARG A 94 8.27 -15.40 -8.69
C ARG A 94 9.69 -15.84 -8.37
N ARG A 95 10.55 -15.92 -9.39
CA ARG A 95 11.96 -16.32 -9.25
C ARG A 95 12.87 -15.18 -8.82
N MET A 96 12.37 -13.94 -8.83
CA MET A 96 13.16 -12.76 -8.49
C MET A 96 13.42 -12.68 -6.99
N GLY A 97 14.65 -12.28 -6.65
CA GLY A 97 15.12 -12.16 -5.28
C GLY A 97 15.23 -10.71 -4.79
N PRO A 98 15.89 -10.51 -3.63
CA PRO A 98 15.98 -9.20 -2.99
C PRO A 98 16.49 -8.05 -3.87
N PRO A 99 17.51 -8.24 -4.77
CA PRO A 99 17.94 -7.15 -5.64
C PRO A 99 16.83 -6.63 -6.55
N GLN A 100 16.04 -7.51 -7.17
CA GLN A 100 14.95 -7.13 -8.08
C GLN A 100 13.76 -6.53 -7.33
N TRP A 101 13.54 -6.93 -6.10
CA TRP A 101 12.55 -6.26 -5.22
C TRP A 101 12.99 -4.83 -4.90
N SER A 102 14.30 -4.61 -4.71
CA SER A 102 14.87 -3.27 -4.56
C SER A 102 14.65 -2.42 -5.83
N ASP A 103 14.88 -3.00 -7.02
CA ASP A 103 14.64 -2.33 -8.31
C ASP A 103 13.18 -1.88 -8.44
N MET A 104 12.24 -2.72 -8.00
CA MET A 104 10.81 -2.35 -7.98
C MET A 104 10.52 -1.18 -7.06
N GLY A 105 11.14 -1.14 -5.87
CA GLY A 105 11.03 0.00 -4.97
C GLY A 105 11.57 1.29 -5.57
N MET A 106 12.72 1.25 -6.25
CA MET A 106 13.31 2.39 -6.95
C MET A 106 12.43 2.86 -8.12
N PHE A 107 11.87 1.92 -8.88
CA PHE A 107 10.92 2.23 -9.95
C PHE A 107 9.68 2.94 -9.40
N LEU A 108 9.04 2.40 -8.36
CA LEU A 108 7.85 2.99 -7.76
C LEU A 108 8.13 4.39 -7.20
N GLN A 109 9.29 4.59 -6.55
CA GLN A 109 9.70 5.91 -6.08
C GLN A 109 9.88 6.90 -7.23
N SER A 110 10.47 6.47 -8.34
CA SER A 110 10.62 7.31 -9.55
C SER A 110 9.26 7.71 -10.12
N VAL A 111 8.31 6.76 -10.19
CA VAL A 111 6.92 7.06 -10.60
C VAL A 111 6.28 8.10 -9.68
N MET A 112 6.41 7.94 -8.34
CA MET A 112 5.86 8.89 -7.38
C MET A 112 6.43 10.30 -7.56
N LEU A 113 7.74 10.44 -7.86
CA LEU A 113 8.38 11.74 -8.08
C LEU A 113 7.89 12.38 -9.38
N LEU A 114 7.82 11.64 -10.48
CA LEU A 114 7.30 12.12 -11.76
C LEU A 114 5.82 12.51 -11.68
N LEU A 115 4.99 11.75 -10.96
CA LEU A 115 3.61 12.13 -10.69
C LEU A 115 3.52 13.48 -9.96
N ARG A 116 4.43 13.76 -9.04
CA ARG A 116 4.47 15.07 -8.36
C ARG A 116 4.83 16.22 -9.31
N GLU A 117 5.70 15.98 -10.29
CA GLU A 117 6.03 16.95 -11.34
C GLU A 117 4.79 17.29 -12.19
N GLU A 118 3.97 16.28 -12.48
CA GLU A 118 2.70 16.42 -13.21
C GLU A 118 1.53 16.93 -12.33
N GLY A 119 1.78 17.34 -11.09
CA GLY A 119 0.77 17.85 -10.17
C GLY A 119 -0.15 16.78 -9.58
N LEU A 120 0.19 15.51 -9.76
CA LEU A 120 -0.55 14.38 -9.20
C LEU A 120 0.03 13.93 -7.85
N ASP A 121 -0.82 13.28 -7.08
CA ASP A 121 -0.45 12.62 -5.82
C ASP A 121 -0.61 11.10 -5.97
N SER A 122 0.12 10.36 -5.16
CA SER A 122 0.06 8.91 -5.14
C SER A 122 0.10 8.35 -3.72
N CYS A 123 -0.43 7.15 -3.57
CA CYS A 123 -0.39 6.39 -2.32
C CYS A 123 -0.07 4.93 -2.64
N ALA A 124 1.13 4.48 -2.29
CA ALA A 124 1.49 3.07 -2.37
C ALA A 124 0.67 2.26 -1.35
N GLN A 125 0.16 1.12 -1.79
CA GLN A 125 -0.81 0.31 -1.06
C GLN A 125 -0.42 -1.16 -1.12
N GLU A 126 0.46 -1.59 -0.23
CA GLU A 126 0.90 -2.99 -0.12
C GLU A 126 -0.25 -3.95 0.21
N CYS A 127 -1.32 -3.45 0.84
CA CYS A 127 -2.48 -4.25 1.23
C CYS A 127 -3.17 -4.96 0.05
N TRP A 128 -2.98 -4.51 -1.18
CA TRP A 128 -3.49 -5.21 -2.36
C TRP A 128 -2.91 -6.62 -2.49
N SER A 129 -1.67 -6.85 -2.06
CA SER A 129 -1.03 -8.17 -2.05
C SER A 129 -1.66 -9.18 -1.08
N LEU A 130 -2.59 -8.75 -0.22
CA LEU A 130 -3.41 -9.64 0.59
C LEU A 130 -4.47 -10.39 -0.23
N TYR A 131 -4.73 -9.93 -1.47
CA TYR A 131 -5.74 -10.51 -2.37
C TYR A 131 -5.15 -10.82 -3.75
N PRO A 132 -4.05 -11.62 -3.82
CA PRO A 132 -3.31 -11.85 -5.06
C PRO A 132 -4.15 -12.58 -6.11
N LYS A 133 -5.01 -13.53 -5.70
CA LYS A 133 -5.89 -14.24 -6.60
C LYS A 133 -6.98 -13.33 -7.16
N THR A 134 -7.69 -12.60 -6.31
CA THR A 134 -8.76 -11.69 -6.72
C THR A 134 -8.25 -10.64 -7.71
N ILE A 135 -7.10 -10.04 -7.43
CA ILE A 135 -6.48 -9.04 -8.31
C ILE A 135 -5.91 -9.70 -9.56
N GLY A 136 -5.22 -10.83 -9.40
CA GLY A 136 -4.62 -11.57 -10.51
C GLY A 136 -5.63 -12.03 -11.55
N ASP A 137 -6.76 -12.56 -11.11
CA ASP A 137 -7.87 -12.97 -11.98
C ASP A 137 -8.49 -11.75 -12.71
N PHE A 138 -8.57 -10.60 -12.03
CA PHE A 138 -9.17 -9.38 -12.59
C PHE A 138 -8.32 -8.72 -13.67
N ILE A 139 -7.00 -8.60 -13.46
CA ILE A 139 -6.09 -7.94 -14.41
C ILE A 139 -5.30 -8.92 -15.28
N GLY A 140 -5.46 -10.22 -15.10
CA GLY A 140 -4.80 -11.25 -15.89
C GLY A 140 -3.32 -11.42 -15.55
N ILE A 141 -2.95 -11.46 -14.28
CA ILE A 141 -1.56 -11.75 -13.88
C ILE A 141 -1.24 -13.21 -14.22
N PRO A 142 -0.24 -13.47 -15.07
CA PRO A 142 0.12 -14.86 -15.41
C PRO A 142 0.76 -15.58 -14.21
N SER A 143 0.63 -16.91 -14.18
CA SER A 143 1.00 -17.75 -13.02
C SER A 143 2.47 -17.66 -12.60
N GLU A 144 3.37 -17.32 -13.52
CA GLU A 144 4.80 -17.11 -13.25
C GLU A 144 5.10 -15.81 -12.51
N ARG A 145 4.08 -14.95 -12.32
CA ARG A 145 4.22 -13.70 -11.58
C ARG A 145 3.39 -13.71 -10.31
N MET A 146 3.75 -12.86 -9.39
CA MET A 146 2.98 -12.57 -8.18
C MET A 146 2.70 -11.08 -8.07
N LEU A 147 1.58 -10.73 -7.48
CA LEU A 147 1.24 -9.34 -7.17
C LEU A 147 2.17 -8.83 -6.08
N PHE A 148 2.93 -7.77 -6.39
CA PHE A 148 3.82 -7.14 -5.43
C PHE A 148 3.10 -6.05 -4.62
N THR A 149 2.51 -5.07 -5.29
CA THR A 149 1.84 -3.94 -4.62
C THR A 149 0.89 -3.23 -5.57
N GLY A 150 0.05 -2.36 -5.01
CA GLY A 150 -0.72 -1.39 -5.77
C GLY A 150 -0.38 0.05 -5.38
N MET A 151 -0.87 1.00 -6.16
CA MET A 151 -0.72 2.43 -5.91
C MET A 151 -1.96 3.16 -6.40
N ALA A 152 -2.60 3.92 -5.53
CA ALA A 152 -3.65 4.86 -5.91
C ALA A 152 -3.02 6.14 -6.47
N ILE A 153 -3.60 6.71 -7.55
CA ILE A 153 -3.08 7.90 -8.24
C ILE A 153 -4.24 8.87 -8.50
N GLY A 154 -4.04 10.14 -8.12
CA GLY A 154 -5.04 11.18 -8.32
C GLY A 154 -4.61 12.51 -7.69
N HIS A 155 -5.56 13.40 -7.46
CA HIS A 155 -5.32 14.63 -6.72
C HIS A 155 -5.73 14.46 -5.26
N ARG A 156 -4.87 14.83 -4.32
CA ARG A 156 -5.21 14.81 -2.90
C ARG A 156 -6.27 15.87 -2.58
N ASN A 157 -7.17 15.55 -1.67
CA ASN A 157 -8.01 16.56 -1.05
C ASN A 157 -7.19 17.34 0.00
N PRO A 158 -6.85 18.63 -0.20
CA PRO A 158 -6.03 19.39 0.74
C PRO A 158 -6.68 19.56 2.12
N GLU A 159 -8.01 19.54 2.18
CA GLU A 159 -8.77 19.70 3.43
C GLU A 159 -8.83 18.41 4.27
N HIS A 160 -8.42 17.27 3.69
CA HIS A 160 -8.48 16.01 4.43
C HIS A 160 -7.35 15.94 5.48
N PRO A 161 -7.65 15.71 6.77
CA PRO A 161 -6.68 15.84 7.88
C PRO A 161 -5.45 14.94 7.73
N LEU A 162 -5.57 13.79 7.07
CA LEU A 162 -4.42 12.91 6.82
C LEU A 162 -3.43 13.49 5.83
N ASN A 163 -3.84 14.35 4.92
CA ASN A 163 -2.93 14.96 3.95
C ASN A 163 -1.99 16.00 4.60
N ALA A 164 -2.27 16.40 5.83
CA ALA A 164 -1.38 17.20 6.66
C ALA A 164 -0.46 16.36 7.57
N LEU A 165 -0.63 15.04 7.62
CA LEU A 165 0.25 14.16 8.39
C LEU A 165 1.65 14.17 7.80
N ARG A 166 2.66 14.40 8.65
CA ARG A 166 4.07 14.24 8.33
C ARG A 166 4.67 13.24 9.30
N SER A 167 5.06 12.09 8.76
CA SER A 167 5.74 11.08 9.56
C SER A 167 7.13 11.58 9.97
N GLN A 168 7.52 11.28 11.19
CA GLN A 168 8.87 11.55 11.65
C GLN A 168 9.90 10.77 10.84
N ARG A 169 11.11 11.32 10.76
CA ARG A 169 12.27 10.66 10.15
C ARG A 169 13.36 10.54 11.19
N ALA A 170 14.01 9.40 11.24
CA ALA A 170 15.17 9.22 12.09
C ALA A 170 16.28 10.23 11.70
N PRO A 171 17.00 10.81 12.66
CA PRO A 171 18.20 11.59 12.38
C PRO A 171 19.23 10.78 11.57
N VAL A 172 19.97 11.45 10.69
CA VAL A 172 20.91 10.80 9.78
C VAL A 172 21.97 9.97 10.51
N ASP A 173 22.46 10.44 11.62
CA ASP A 173 23.46 9.78 12.49
C ASP A 173 22.94 8.49 13.13
N THR A 174 21.61 8.30 13.19
CA THR A 174 21.00 7.07 13.72
C THR A 174 21.24 5.85 12.80
N PHE A 175 21.34 6.08 11.50
CA PHE A 175 21.43 5.00 10.49
C PHE A 175 22.61 5.16 9.54
N THR A 176 23.45 6.21 9.70
CA THR A 176 24.59 6.49 8.82
C THR A 176 25.87 6.57 9.64
N ARG A 177 26.91 5.93 9.16
CA ARG A 177 28.28 6.10 9.66
C ARG A 177 29.13 6.71 8.55
N PHE A 178 29.81 7.79 8.88
CA PHE A 178 30.73 8.44 7.95
C PHE A 178 32.15 7.92 8.16
N HIS A 179 32.84 7.55 7.09
CA HIS A 179 34.22 7.09 7.11
C HIS A 179 35.03 7.97 6.17
N GLY A 180 36.09 8.61 6.69
CA GLY A 180 37.01 9.45 5.88
C GLY A 180 36.42 10.79 5.42
N VAL A 181 35.33 11.25 6.01
CA VAL A 181 34.75 12.58 5.81
C VAL A 181 34.81 13.34 7.14
N SER A 182 35.24 14.59 7.09
CA SER A 182 35.32 15.53 8.23
C SER A 182 34.20 16.56 8.12
#